data_beef31cef5d1fb9036a4663d6a5ec761
#
_entry.id   beef31cef5d1fb9036a4663d6a5ec761
#
_cell.length_a   1.000
_cell.length_b   1.000
_cell.length_c   1.000
_cell.angle_alpha   90.00
_cell.angle_beta   90.00
_cell.angle_gamma   90.00
#
_symmetry.space_group_name_H-M   'P 1'
#
loop_
_entity.id
_entity.type
_entity.pdbx_description
1 polymer ?
#
loop_
_entity_poly.entity_id
_entity_poly.type
_entity_poly.pdbx_seq_one_letter_code
_entity_poly.pdbx_strand_id
1 'polypeptide(L)'
;MAVVLITACKEKKESEEPAVTGEATEQPAPESEWVVLFDGTSFDGWKGYNQEAVPEAWKIEDGAMVLNIPDPRPEGANYNLVTERTFHNFVLSLEWKIAEGGNSGVFWGVEELEKFGQPYDTGPEIQVLDNERHPDAKNGTTHQAGALYDMVAPSAEVCKPAGQWNAMEITIDYANQNGKVSLNGTEIVTFPLGNQAWDDMVANSKFDGWEGFGKYPVGKIGLQDHGDQVSYRNIKIKPL
;
A
#
# COMPACT_ATOMS: atom_id res chain seq x y z
N MET A 1 0.42 -38.40 92.45
CA MET A 1 -0.59 -38.71 91.41
C MET A 1 -0.34 -37.79 90.22
N ALA A 2 0.28 -38.30 89.20
CA ALA A 2 0.53 -37.54 87.98
C ALA A 2 -0.20 -38.24 86.85
N VAL A 3 -1.11 -37.52 86.19
CA VAL A 3 -1.86 -38.02 85.04
C VAL A 3 -1.11 -37.58 83.81
N VAL A 4 -0.64 -38.54 83.00
CA VAL A 4 -0.02 -38.31 81.72
C VAL A 4 -1.11 -38.40 80.68
N LEU A 5 -1.32 -37.25 79.91
CA LEU A 5 -2.17 -37.20 78.75
C LEU A 5 -1.30 -37.42 77.49
N ILE A 6 -1.60 -38.50 76.79
CA ILE A 6 -0.98 -38.81 75.49
C ILE A 6 -1.84 -38.24 74.43
N THR A 7 -1.29 -37.24 73.70
CA THR A 7 -1.93 -36.65 72.54
C THR A 7 -1.40 -37.33 71.27
N ALA A 8 -2.26 -38.01 70.57
CA ALA A 8 -1.95 -38.68 69.30
C ALA A 8 -1.96 -37.65 68.16
N CYS A 9 -0.83 -37.44 67.53
CA CYS A 9 -0.74 -36.70 66.28
C CYS A 9 -1.22 -37.57 65.11
N LYS A 10 -2.18 -37.06 64.40
CA LYS A 10 -2.72 -37.66 63.19
C LYS A 10 -1.99 -37.05 62.03
N GLU A 11 -1.13 -37.77 61.32
CA GLU A 11 -0.46 -37.35 60.10
C GLU A 11 -1.49 -37.26 59.00
N LYS A 12 -1.50 -36.03 58.35
CA LYS A 12 -2.29 -35.75 57.19
C LYS A 12 -1.43 -36.08 56.00
N LYS A 13 -1.77 -37.07 55.21
CA LYS A 13 -1.19 -37.38 53.91
C LYS A 13 -1.60 -36.25 52.93
N GLU A 14 -0.65 -35.47 52.52
CA GLU A 14 -0.79 -34.53 51.39
C GLU A 14 -0.73 -35.36 50.09
N SER A 15 -1.81 -35.31 49.31
CA SER A 15 -1.86 -35.89 47.98
C SER A 15 -1.25 -34.88 46.99
N GLU A 16 -0.10 -35.22 46.43
CA GLU A 16 0.46 -34.48 45.27
C GLU A 16 -0.45 -34.69 44.07
N GLU A 17 -1.09 -33.58 43.61
CA GLU A 17 -1.68 -33.51 42.27
C GLU A 17 -0.54 -33.34 41.24
N PRO A 18 -0.57 -34.06 40.10
CA PRO A 18 0.42 -33.86 39.05
C PRO A 18 0.15 -32.51 38.36
N ALA A 19 1.16 -31.63 38.35
CA ALA A 19 1.16 -30.42 37.56
C ALA A 19 1.04 -30.77 36.08
N VAL A 20 -0.10 -30.48 35.46
CA VAL A 20 -0.30 -30.53 34.02
C VAL A 20 0.35 -29.26 33.46
N THR A 21 1.60 -29.34 33.00
CA THR A 21 2.21 -28.37 32.13
C THR A 21 1.62 -28.52 30.74
N GLY A 22 0.45 -27.92 30.52
CA GLY A 22 -0.08 -27.70 29.18
C GLY A 22 0.77 -26.63 28.50
N GLU A 23 1.70 -27.03 27.63
CA GLU A 23 2.20 -26.12 26.61
C GLU A 23 1.00 -25.66 25.78
N ALA A 24 0.64 -24.40 25.96
CA ALA A 24 -0.28 -23.72 25.03
C ALA A 24 0.42 -23.65 23.69
N THR A 25 0.11 -24.57 22.79
CA THR A 25 0.43 -24.42 21.38
C THR A 25 -0.34 -23.17 20.90
N GLU A 26 0.37 -22.06 20.77
CA GLU A 26 -0.12 -20.86 20.09
C GLU A 26 -0.51 -21.29 18.68
N GLN A 27 -1.81 -21.37 18.42
CA GLN A 27 -2.33 -21.61 17.09
C GLN A 27 -1.99 -20.33 16.27
N PRO A 28 -1.26 -20.44 15.14
CA PRO A 28 -0.96 -19.27 14.33
C PRO A 28 -2.28 -18.57 13.98
N ALA A 29 -2.30 -17.25 14.12
CA ALA A 29 -3.44 -16.45 13.71
C ALA A 29 -3.79 -16.81 12.25
N PRO A 30 -5.07 -16.88 11.87
CA PRO A 30 -5.45 -17.20 10.51
C PRO A 30 -4.79 -16.18 9.57
N GLU A 31 -4.09 -16.67 8.55
CA GLU A 31 -3.52 -15.80 7.53
C GLU A 31 -4.65 -14.95 6.92
N SER A 32 -4.47 -13.64 6.90
CA SER A 32 -5.45 -12.73 6.30
C SER A 32 -5.61 -13.06 4.82
N GLU A 33 -6.86 -13.22 4.38
CA GLU A 33 -7.15 -13.56 2.99
C GLU A 33 -7.02 -12.32 2.07
N TRP A 34 -6.65 -12.56 0.82
CA TRP A 34 -6.64 -11.53 -0.21
C TRP A 34 -8.07 -11.08 -0.54
N VAL A 35 -8.29 -9.78 -0.52
CA VAL A 35 -9.51 -9.13 -1.01
C VAL A 35 -9.24 -8.61 -2.41
N VAL A 36 -10.04 -9.04 -3.39
CA VAL A 36 -9.93 -8.54 -4.76
C VAL A 36 -10.54 -7.13 -4.81
N LEU A 37 -9.75 -6.17 -5.31
CA LEU A 37 -10.19 -4.79 -5.54
C LEU A 37 -10.58 -4.55 -7.00
N PHE A 38 -10.06 -5.35 -7.92
CA PHE A 38 -10.45 -5.34 -9.33
C PHE A 38 -10.18 -6.71 -9.96
N ASP A 39 -11.21 -7.31 -10.51
CA ASP A 39 -11.21 -8.66 -11.10
C ASP A 39 -11.22 -8.68 -12.63
N GLY A 40 -11.23 -7.50 -13.25
CA GLY A 40 -11.28 -7.36 -14.71
C GLY A 40 -12.69 -7.18 -15.28
N THR A 41 -13.75 -7.13 -14.47
CA THR A 41 -15.13 -7.14 -14.95
C THR A 41 -15.92 -5.88 -14.63
N SER A 42 -15.68 -5.20 -13.51
CA SER A 42 -16.36 -3.97 -13.12
C SER A 42 -15.43 -3.00 -12.38
N PHE A 43 -15.86 -1.74 -12.28
CA PHE A 43 -15.22 -0.73 -11.43
C PHE A 43 -15.83 -0.68 -10.02
N ASP A 44 -16.55 -1.72 -9.59
CA ASP A 44 -17.16 -1.75 -8.26
C ASP A 44 -16.12 -1.52 -7.17
N GLY A 45 -16.41 -0.58 -6.25
CA GLY A 45 -15.48 -0.17 -5.21
C GLY A 45 -14.43 0.88 -5.63
N TRP A 46 -14.53 1.43 -6.85
CA TRP A 46 -13.70 2.52 -7.36
C TRP A 46 -14.53 3.71 -7.81
N LYS A 47 -13.96 4.90 -7.69
CA LYS A 47 -14.53 6.17 -8.17
C LYS A 47 -13.43 7.15 -8.56
N GLY A 48 -13.80 8.23 -9.24
CA GLY A 48 -12.90 9.34 -9.49
C GLY A 48 -12.55 10.08 -8.17
N TYR A 49 -11.34 10.58 -8.06
CA TYR A 49 -10.92 11.41 -6.92
C TYR A 49 -11.76 12.69 -6.85
N ASN A 50 -12.38 12.95 -5.69
CA ASN A 50 -13.37 14.02 -5.48
C ASN A 50 -14.58 13.97 -6.44
N GLN A 51 -14.96 12.77 -6.91
CA GLN A 51 -16.10 12.54 -7.81
C GLN A 51 -16.97 11.39 -7.28
N GLU A 52 -18.23 11.34 -7.72
CA GLU A 52 -19.17 10.28 -7.30
C GLU A 52 -19.09 9.01 -8.16
N ALA A 53 -18.55 9.14 -9.38
CA ALA A 53 -18.47 8.04 -10.35
C ALA A 53 -17.07 7.91 -10.94
N VAL A 54 -16.81 6.77 -11.57
CA VAL A 54 -15.59 6.55 -12.34
C VAL A 54 -15.62 7.45 -13.58
N PRO A 55 -14.55 8.23 -13.86
CA PRO A 55 -14.46 9.07 -15.05
C PRO A 55 -14.52 8.24 -16.34
N GLU A 56 -15.22 8.78 -17.37
CA GLU A 56 -15.41 8.09 -18.66
C GLU A 56 -14.12 7.77 -19.42
N ALA A 57 -13.00 8.42 -19.08
CA ALA A 57 -11.69 8.12 -19.64
C ALA A 57 -11.17 6.72 -19.25
N TRP A 58 -11.66 6.16 -18.15
CA TRP A 58 -11.36 4.78 -17.77
C TRP A 58 -12.30 3.80 -18.46
N LYS A 59 -11.72 2.77 -19.04
CA LYS A 59 -12.45 1.66 -19.67
C LYS A 59 -11.93 0.33 -19.14
N ILE A 60 -12.76 -0.70 -19.24
CA ILE A 60 -12.30 -2.08 -19.03
C ILE A 60 -12.04 -2.68 -20.41
N GLU A 61 -10.79 -3.01 -20.68
CA GLU A 61 -10.33 -3.59 -21.93
C GLU A 61 -9.45 -4.81 -21.62
N ASP A 62 -9.77 -5.96 -22.20
CA ASP A 62 -9.03 -7.21 -21.98
C ASP A 62 -8.77 -7.57 -20.51
N GLY A 63 -9.78 -7.29 -19.63
CA GLY A 63 -9.68 -7.56 -18.20
C GLY A 63 -8.79 -6.59 -17.42
N ALA A 64 -8.47 -5.43 -17.97
CA ALA A 64 -7.71 -4.38 -17.32
C ALA A 64 -8.48 -3.06 -17.27
N MET A 65 -8.26 -2.25 -16.22
CA MET A 65 -8.60 -0.83 -16.20
C MET A 65 -7.63 -0.11 -17.12
N VAL A 66 -8.10 0.58 -18.14
CA VAL A 66 -7.28 1.33 -19.10
C VAL A 66 -7.70 2.78 -19.07
N LEU A 67 -6.75 3.66 -18.77
CA LEU A 67 -6.93 5.11 -18.89
C LEU A 67 -6.65 5.54 -20.33
N ASN A 68 -7.69 5.98 -21.02
CA ASN A 68 -7.63 6.52 -22.37
C ASN A 68 -7.92 8.01 -22.32
N ILE A 69 -6.88 8.83 -22.36
CA ILE A 69 -7.02 10.29 -22.28
C ILE A 69 -7.68 10.82 -23.57
N PRO A 70 -8.79 11.58 -23.47
CA PRO A 70 -9.36 12.25 -24.63
C PRO A 70 -8.39 13.27 -25.24
N ASP A 71 -8.38 13.35 -26.58
CA ASP A 71 -7.64 14.37 -27.30
C ASP A 71 -8.63 15.20 -28.16
N PRO A 72 -8.81 16.51 -27.88
CA PRO A 72 -8.16 17.27 -26.81
C PRO A 72 -8.66 16.88 -25.41
N ARG A 73 -7.76 16.95 -24.41
CA ARG A 73 -8.14 16.80 -23.02
C ARG A 73 -8.99 17.98 -22.57
N PRO A 74 -10.18 17.78 -21.97
CA PRO A 74 -10.98 18.85 -21.39
C PRO A 74 -10.21 19.62 -20.31
N GLU A 75 -10.40 20.94 -20.28
CA GLU A 75 -9.80 21.79 -19.26
C GLU A 75 -10.31 21.40 -17.86
N GLY A 76 -9.40 21.29 -16.90
CA GLY A 76 -9.71 20.91 -15.51
C GLY A 76 -10.09 19.44 -15.32
N ALA A 77 -10.03 18.61 -16.36
CA ALA A 77 -10.32 17.18 -16.23
C ALA A 77 -9.35 16.51 -15.26
N ASN A 78 -9.93 15.75 -14.33
CA ASN A 78 -9.23 14.92 -13.35
C ASN A 78 -9.73 13.48 -13.48
N TYR A 79 -8.84 12.59 -13.91
CA TYR A 79 -9.15 11.18 -14.12
C TYR A 79 -8.48 10.27 -13.09
N ASN A 80 -7.91 10.83 -12.00
CA ASN A 80 -7.41 10.01 -10.90
C ASN A 80 -8.52 9.12 -10.35
N LEU A 81 -8.21 7.83 -10.13
CA LEU A 81 -9.11 6.90 -9.45
C LEU A 81 -8.71 6.72 -7.99
N VAL A 82 -9.71 6.48 -7.14
CA VAL A 82 -9.50 6.06 -5.76
C VAL A 82 -10.46 4.94 -5.40
N THR A 83 -10.04 4.10 -4.45
CA THR A 83 -10.95 3.12 -3.84
C THR A 83 -12.03 3.83 -3.01
N GLU A 84 -13.25 3.28 -2.95
CA GLU A 84 -14.27 3.77 -2.02
C GLU A 84 -13.87 3.47 -0.55
N ARG A 85 -13.27 2.29 -0.32
CA ARG A 85 -12.79 1.84 0.99
C ARG A 85 -11.43 2.45 1.32
N THR A 86 -11.16 2.58 2.62
CA THR A 86 -9.86 2.96 3.18
C THR A 86 -9.12 1.75 3.75
N PHE A 87 -7.79 1.86 3.83
CA PHE A 87 -6.90 0.80 4.30
C PHE A 87 -5.84 1.39 5.24
N HIS A 88 -5.32 0.59 6.14
CA HIS A 88 -4.29 0.98 7.12
C HIS A 88 -3.00 0.20 6.91
N ASN A 89 -2.94 -1.03 7.46
CA ASN A 89 -1.81 -1.95 7.27
C ASN A 89 -2.19 -2.99 6.22
N PHE A 90 -1.38 -3.13 5.17
CA PHE A 90 -1.74 -4.02 4.07
C PHE A 90 -0.54 -4.40 3.19
N VAL A 91 -0.74 -5.46 2.41
CA VAL A 91 0.00 -5.74 1.19
C VAL A 91 -0.95 -5.52 0.01
N LEU A 92 -0.62 -4.59 -0.89
CA LEU A 92 -1.30 -4.36 -2.15
C LEU A 92 -0.53 -5.07 -3.26
N SER A 93 -1.19 -5.89 -4.07
CA SER A 93 -0.61 -6.54 -5.24
C SER A 93 -1.40 -6.14 -6.48
N LEU A 94 -0.70 -5.73 -7.53
CA LEU A 94 -1.29 -5.33 -8.80
C LEU A 94 -0.31 -5.57 -9.96
N GLU A 95 -0.84 -5.53 -11.17
CA GLU A 95 -0.02 -5.46 -12.38
C GLU A 95 -0.34 -4.15 -13.13
N TRP A 96 0.71 -3.53 -13.68
CA TRP A 96 0.58 -2.32 -14.47
C TRP A 96 1.33 -2.41 -15.81
N LYS A 97 0.86 -1.69 -16.79
CA LYS A 97 1.46 -1.53 -18.11
C LYS A 97 1.32 -0.08 -18.55
N ILE A 98 2.44 0.56 -18.86
CA ILE A 98 2.48 1.97 -19.28
C ILE A 98 2.72 2.09 -20.78
N ALA A 99 2.18 3.12 -21.42
CA ALA A 99 2.48 3.46 -22.80
C ALA A 99 3.90 4.00 -22.96
N GLU A 100 4.40 4.07 -24.19
CA GLU A 100 5.69 4.70 -24.48
C GLU A 100 5.70 6.16 -24.06
N GLY A 101 6.71 6.55 -23.27
CA GLY A 101 6.83 7.90 -22.72
C GLY A 101 5.79 8.22 -21.65
N GLY A 102 5.05 7.22 -21.12
CA GLY A 102 3.97 7.45 -20.18
C GLY A 102 4.42 7.54 -18.73
N ASN A 103 3.56 8.18 -17.92
CA ASN A 103 3.70 8.38 -16.48
C ASN A 103 2.36 8.11 -15.78
N SER A 104 2.44 7.50 -14.62
CA SER A 104 1.34 7.24 -13.70
C SER A 104 1.92 6.94 -12.30
N GLY A 105 1.07 6.61 -11.32
CA GLY A 105 1.50 6.27 -9.97
C GLY A 105 0.45 5.52 -9.19
N VAL A 106 0.88 4.86 -8.12
CA VAL A 106 0.02 4.19 -7.15
C VAL A 106 0.18 4.89 -5.81
N PHE A 107 -0.92 5.42 -5.27
CA PHE A 107 -0.95 6.14 -4.00
C PHE A 107 -1.53 5.28 -2.88
N TRP A 108 -1.11 5.58 -1.65
CA TRP A 108 -1.80 5.14 -0.43
C TRP A 108 -2.02 6.31 0.50
N GLY A 109 -2.87 6.14 1.54
CA GLY A 109 -3.17 7.22 2.49
C GLY A 109 -3.86 8.42 1.85
N VAL A 110 -4.57 8.20 0.74
CA VAL A 110 -5.27 9.28 0.04
C VAL A 110 -6.52 9.68 0.80
N GLU A 111 -6.66 11.00 1.03
CA GLU A 111 -7.84 11.63 1.62
C GLU A 111 -8.52 12.56 0.63
N GLU A 112 -9.87 12.54 0.64
CA GLU A 112 -10.71 13.41 -0.16
C GLU A 112 -11.27 14.53 0.72
N LEU A 113 -10.47 15.57 0.95
CA LEU A 113 -10.88 16.78 1.67
C LEU A 113 -10.97 17.95 0.71
N GLU A 114 -11.95 18.83 0.91
CA GLU A 114 -12.25 19.98 0.02
C GLU A 114 -11.01 20.84 -0.32
N LYS A 115 -10.06 20.94 0.62
CA LYS A 115 -8.83 21.71 0.46
C LYS A 115 -7.77 21.04 -0.42
N PHE A 116 -7.91 19.74 -0.71
CA PHE A 116 -6.96 18.98 -1.51
C PHE A 116 -7.53 18.72 -2.91
N GLY A 117 -6.82 19.23 -3.91
CA GLY A 117 -7.25 19.12 -5.30
C GLY A 117 -6.80 17.85 -6.01
N GLN A 118 -5.79 17.19 -5.45
CA GLN A 118 -5.14 16.03 -6.08
C GLN A 118 -4.83 14.93 -5.06
N PRO A 119 -4.83 13.64 -5.44
CA PRO A 119 -4.52 12.55 -4.52
C PRO A 119 -3.09 12.63 -3.94
N TYR A 120 -2.14 13.19 -4.68
CA TYR A 120 -0.77 13.38 -4.21
C TYR A 120 -0.61 14.50 -3.17
N ASP A 121 -1.64 15.31 -2.91
CA ASP A 121 -1.61 16.30 -1.81
C ASP A 121 -1.55 15.61 -0.44
N THR A 122 -2.00 14.36 -0.37
CA THR A 122 -2.04 13.56 0.86
C THR A 122 -1.32 12.23 0.74
N GLY A 123 -1.45 11.54 -0.41
CA GLY A 123 -0.96 10.19 -0.63
C GLY A 123 0.45 10.16 -1.18
N PRO A 124 1.40 9.51 -0.47
CA PRO A 124 2.69 9.20 -1.07
C PRO A 124 2.54 8.26 -2.26
N GLU A 125 3.47 8.36 -3.21
CA GLU A 125 3.39 7.72 -4.52
C GLU A 125 4.47 6.65 -4.72
N ILE A 126 4.06 5.49 -5.23
CA ILE A 126 4.98 4.54 -5.88
C ILE A 126 4.88 4.74 -7.39
N GLN A 127 5.99 5.15 -7.98
CA GLN A 127 6.08 5.59 -9.37
C GLN A 127 5.79 4.47 -10.37
N VAL A 128 5.00 4.80 -11.42
CA VAL A 128 4.74 3.98 -12.60
C VAL A 128 5.17 4.78 -13.84
N LEU A 129 6.25 4.37 -14.50
CA LEU A 129 6.90 5.21 -15.51
C LEU A 129 7.53 4.38 -16.65
N ASP A 130 7.56 4.94 -17.86
CA ASP A 130 8.51 4.49 -18.89
C ASP A 130 9.89 5.11 -18.59
N ASN A 131 10.76 4.35 -17.93
CA ASN A 131 12.09 4.80 -17.55
C ASN A 131 12.99 5.20 -18.73
N GLU A 132 12.72 4.68 -19.94
CA GLU A 132 13.55 4.95 -21.10
C GLU A 132 13.21 6.30 -21.77
N ARG A 133 11.91 6.64 -21.84
CA ARG A 133 11.43 7.72 -22.68
C ARG A 133 10.83 8.89 -21.93
N HIS A 134 10.23 8.66 -20.74
CA HIS A 134 9.61 9.76 -20.02
C HIS A 134 10.68 10.74 -19.47
N PRO A 135 10.48 12.07 -19.67
CA PRO A 135 11.47 13.07 -19.25
C PRO A 135 11.82 13.04 -17.77
N ASP A 136 10.84 12.69 -16.91
CA ASP A 136 11.01 12.68 -15.46
C ASP A 136 12.04 11.63 -14.98
N ALA A 137 12.20 10.51 -15.69
CA ALA A 137 13.24 9.51 -15.39
C ALA A 137 14.66 10.09 -15.40
N LYS A 138 14.88 11.22 -16.08
CA LYS A 138 16.18 11.91 -16.19
C LYS A 138 16.48 12.81 -14.99
N ASN A 139 15.48 13.08 -14.15
CA ASN A 139 15.62 13.92 -12.95
C ASN A 139 16.25 13.16 -11.76
N GLY A 140 16.53 11.87 -11.94
CA GLY A 140 17.20 11.02 -10.95
C GLY A 140 16.49 9.68 -10.74
N THR A 141 17.17 8.78 -10.06
CA THR A 141 16.64 7.43 -9.84
C THR A 141 15.43 7.40 -8.89
N THR A 142 15.24 8.42 -8.06
CA THR A 142 14.04 8.59 -7.21
C THR A 142 12.77 8.90 -8.02
N HIS A 143 12.88 9.15 -9.32
CA HIS A 143 11.78 9.40 -10.24
C HIS A 143 11.48 8.21 -11.18
N GLN A 144 12.22 7.10 -11.02
CA GLN A 144 12.04 5.92 -11.86
C GLN A 144 10.96 4.98 -11.32
N ALA A 145 10.44 4.11 -12.19
CA ALA A 145 9.40 3.15 -11.85
C ALA A 145 9.74 2.31 -10.62
N GLY A 146 8.81 2.21 -9.68
CA GLY A 146 8.97 1.51 -8.41
C GLY A 146 9.60 2.34 -7.28
N ALA A 147 10.10 3.56 -7.56
CA ALA A 147 10.58 4.47 -6.51
C ALA A 147 9.46 4.87 -5.55
N LEU A 148 9.78 5.11 -4.27
CA LEU A 148 9.01 6.03 -3.47
C LEU A 148 9.35 7.43 -3.98
N TYR A 149 8.43 8.01 -4.76
CA TYR A 149 8.68 9.16 -5.62
C TYR A 149 9.35 10.32 -4.89
N ASP A 150 10.42 10.86 -5.48
CA ASP A 150 11.28 11.93 -4.96
C ASP A 150 12.05 11.61 -3.66
N MET A 151 11.79 10.46 -3.02
CA MET A 151 12.35 10.15 -1.70
C MET A 151 13.30 8.94 -1.69
N VAL A 152 12.90 7.79 -2.24
CA VAL A 152 13.73 6.58 -2.21
C VAL A 152 13.82 5.93 -3.58
N ALA A 153 15.03 5.81 -4.10
CA ALA A 153 15.32 5.17 -5.38
C ALA A 153 15.22 3.64 -5.31
N PRO A 154 14.81 2.96 -6.40
CA PRO A 154 14.94 1.52 -6.52
C PRO A 154 16.40 1.07 -6.40
N SER A 155 16.63 -0.01 -5.66
CA SER A 155 17.96 -0.63 -5.49
C SER A 155 18.41 -1.45 -6.69
N ALA A 156 17.50 -1.77 -7.63
CA ALA A 156 17.77 -2.54 -8.84
C ALA A 156 16.83 -2.12 -9.98
N GLU A 157 17.36 -2.19 -11.21
CA GLU A 157 16.59 -1.97 -12.44
C GLU A 157 15.93 -3.28 -12.89
N VAL A 158 14.68 -3.49 -12.48
CA VAL A 158 13.90 -4.68 -12.82
C VAL A 158 12.60 -4.35 -13.56
N CYS A 159 12.40 -3.07 -13.88
CA CYS A 159 11.25 -2.60 -14.65
C CYS A 159 11.34 -3.13 -16.08
N LYS A 160 10.23 -3.68 -16.59
CA LYS A 160 10.11 -4.07 -18.00
C LYS A 160 9.78 -2.84 -18.85
N PRO A 161 10.19 -2.81 -20.12
CA PRO A 161 9.90 -1.72 -21.04
C PRO A 161 8.40 -1.40 -21.19
N ALA A 162 8.10 -0.18 -21.63
CA ALA A 162 6.74 0.22 -21.98
C ALA A 162 6.02 -0.81 -22.87
N GLY A 163 4.71 -0.94 -22.69
CA GLY A 163 3.90 -1.96 -23.37
C GLY A 163 3.96 -3.36 -22.76
N GLN A 164 4.79 -3.59 -21.75
CA GLN A 164 4.87 -4.87 -21.04
C GLN A 164 4.26 -4.78 -19.64
N TRP A 165 3.66 -5.88 -19.16
CA TRP A 165 3.10 -5.97 -17.82
C TRP A 165 4.19 -6.13 -16.77
N ASN A 166 4.18 -5.25 -15.78
CA ASN A 166 4.99 -5.29 -14.57
C ASN A 166 4.13 -5.70 -13.39
N ALA A 167 4.58 -6.66 -12.59
CA ALA A 167 3.94 -7.04 -11.32
C ALA A 167 4.54 -6.22 -10.18
N MET A 168 3.70 -5.55 -9.41
CA MET A 168 4.11 -4.71 -8.27
C MET A 168 3.43 -5.20 -7.00
N GLU A 169 4.19 -5.21 -5.91
CA GLU A 169 3.68 -5.45 -4.58
C GLU A 169 4.14 -4.33 -3.64
N ILE A 170 3.21 -3.71 -2.93
CA ILE A 170 3.45 -2.60 -2.01
C ILE A 170 3.00 -3.05 -0.62
N THR A 171 3.91 -3.08 0.34
CA THR A 171 3.62 -3.33 1.75
C THR A 171 3.62 -2.00 2.50
N ILE A 172 2.55 -1.71 3.21
CA ILE A 172 2.41 -0.58 4.14
C ILE A 172 2.09 -1.13 5.51
N ASP A 173 3.03 -1.02 6.43
CA ASP A 173 2.96 -1.60 7.77
C ASP A 173 3.33 -0.57 8.83
N TYR A 174 2.36 0.23 9.25
CA TYR A 174 2.53 1.21 10.32
C TYR A 174 2.79 0.56 11.68
N ALA A 175 2.32 -0.69 11.89
CA ALA A 175 2.54 -1.40 13.14
C ALA A 175 4.04 -1.72 13.34
N ASN A 176 4.74 -2.09 12.26
CA ASN A 176 6.17 -2.33 12.24
C ASN A 176 6.96 -1.13 11.70
N GLN A 177 6.29 0.00 11.42
CA GLN A 177 6.89 1.25 10.95
C GLN A 177 7.72 1.08 9.67
N ASN A 178 7.25 0.27 8.74
CA ASN A 178 8.00 -0.12 7.56
C ASN A 178 7.13 -0.18 6.31
N GLY A 179 7.63 0.40 5.21
CA GLY A 179 7.08 0.27 3.88
C GLY A 179 8.07 -0.45 2.96
N LYS A 180 7.54 -1.21 1.98
CA LYS A 180 8.33 -1.96 1.01
C LYS A 180 7.68 -1.95 -0.36
N VAL A 181 8.51 -1.99 -1.40
CA VAL A 181 8.06 -2.19 -2.77
C VAL A 181 8.85 -3.33 -3.41
N SER A 182 8.11 -4.27 -3.98
CA SER A 182 8.68 -5.29 -4.87
C SER A 182 8.17 -5.07 -6.29
N LEU A 183 9.07 -5.15 -7.28
CA LEU A 183 8.75 -5.05 -8.68
C LEU A 183 9.28 -6.30 -9.41
N ASN A 184 8.41 -6.98 -10.14
CA ASN A 184 8.71 -8.22 -10.85
C ASN A 184 9.38 -9.30 -9.98
N GLY A 185 8.94 -9.40 -8.72
CA GLY A 185 9.42 -10.39 -7.74
C GLY A 185 10.72 -10.02 -7.02
N THR A 186 11.26 -8.82 -7.24
CA THR A 186 12.44 -8.31 -6.54
C THR A 186 12.06 -7.17 -5.62
N GLU A 187 12.39 -7.24 -4.33
CA GLU A 187 12.28 -6.10 -3.40
C GLU A 187 13.29 -5.03 -3.80
N ILE A 188 12.81 -3.84 -4.12
CA ILE A 188 13.62 -2.75 -4.68
C ILE A 188 13.65 -1.49 -3.84
N VAL A 189 12.66 -1.31 -2.95
CA VAL A 189 12.55 -0.14 -2.08
C VAL A 189 12.11 -0.58 -0.69
N THR A 190 12.73 0.00 0.33
CA THR A 190 12.25 -0.05 1.72
C THR A 190 12.32 1.35 2.33
N PHE A 191 11.37 1.69 3.20
CA PHE A 191 11.32 3.02 3.81
C PHE A 191 10.65 2.98 5.18
N PRO A 192 11.01 3.89 6.10
CA PRO A 192 10.35 4.02 7.39
C PRO A 192 8.92 4.56 7.21
N LEU A 193 8.01 4.27 8.14
CA LEU A 193 6.64 4.79 8.18
C LEU A 193 6.24 5.24 9.58
N GLY A 194 5.52 6.37 9.68
CA GLY A 194 4.85 6.80 10.90
C GLY A 194 5.79 7.07 12.08
N ASN A 195 7.04 7.43 11.83
CA ASN A 195 8.05 7.73 12.83
C ASN A 195 8.91 8.94 12.40
N GLN A 196 9.83 9.37 13.27
CA GLN A 196 10.68 10.52 13.00
C GLN A 196 11.51 10.37 11.71
N ALA A 197 11.97 9.16 11.38
CA ALA A 197 12.74 8.93 10.16
C ALA A 197 11.90 9.15 8.89
N TRP A 198 10.59 8.87 8.94
CA TRP A 198 9.64 9.25 7.90
C TRP A 198 9.52 10.77 7.78
N ASP A 199 9.31 11.45 8.91
CA ASP A 199 9.15 12.91 8.92
C ASP A 199 10.42 13.61 8.39
N ASP A 200 11.60 13.14 8.79
CA ASP A 200 12.89 13.63 8.31
C ASP A 200 13.05 13.39 6.79
N MET A 201 12.60 12.24 6.28
CA MET A 201 12.66 11.94 4.85
C MET A 201 11.74 12.85 4.05
N VAL A 202 10.50 13.09 4.50
CA VAL A 202 9.56 14.03 3.88
C VAL A 202 10.14 15.45 3.89
N ALA A 203 10.70 15.90 5.01
CA ALA A 203 11.31 17.23 5.16
C ALA A 203 12.53 17.45 4.24
N ASN A 204 13.17 16.38 3.77
CA ASN A 204 14.29 16.44 2.81
C ASN A 204 13.87 16.21 1.35
N SER A 205 12.56 16.17 1.05
CA SER A 205 12.00 16.00 -0.27
C SER A 205 11.29 17.27 -0.76
N LYS A 206 10.79 17.24 -2.00
CA LYS A 206 9.95 18.33 -2.54
C LYS A 206 8.62 18.52 -1.77
N PHE A 207 8.26 17.58 -0.93
CA PHE A 207 7.02 17.59 -0.14
C PHE A 207 7.17 18.31 1.21
N ASP A 208 8.35 18.89 1.49
CA ASP A 208 8.55 19.69 2.71
C ASP A 208 7.51 20.80 2.81
N GLY A 209 6.89 20.90 3.98
CA GLY A 209 5.83 21.88 4.25
C GLY A 209 4.47 21.59 3.63
N TRP A 210 4.27 20.48 2.91
CA TRP A 210 2.94 20.10 2.43
C TRP A 210 2.05 19.66 3.58
N GLU A 211 0.88 20.30 3.68
CA GLU A 211 -0.01 20.15 4.84
C GLU A 211 -0.51 18.71 5.03
N GLY A 212 -0.86 18.03 3.93
CA GLY A 212 -1.51 16.72 3.95
C GLY A 212 -0.59 15.54 3.67
N PHE A 213 0.58 15.77 3.08
CA PHE A 213 1.40 14.69 2.53
C PHE A 213 1.89 13.70 3.58
N GLY A 214 1.52 12.42 3.41
CA GLY A 214 1.93 11.32 4.30
C GLY A 214 1.38 11.40 5.73
N LYS A 215 0.34 12.22 5.99
CA LYS A 215 -0.23 12.42 7.33
C LYS A 215 -1.38 11.47 7.67
N TYR A 216 -1.87 10.70 6.70
CA TYR A 216 -3.05 9.86 6.84
C TYR A 216 -2.67 8.37 6.78
N PRO A 217 -2.47 7.72 7.95
CA PRO A 217 -2.13 6.30 7.99
C PRO A 217 -3.29 5.40 7.55
N VAL A 218 -4.53 5.88 7.68
CA VAL A 218 -5.73 5.25 7.13
C VAL A 218 -6.21 6.09 5.98
N GLY A 219 -6.28 5.54 4.78
CA GLY A 219 -6.72 6.28 3.60
C GLY A 219 -7.00 5.36 2.41
N LYS A 220 -7.34 5.95 1.29
CA LYS A 220 -7.67 5.23 0.06
C LYS A 220 -6.41 4.85 -0.71
N ILE A 221 -6.55 3.82 -1.57
CA ILE A 221 -5.58 3.54 -2.65
C ILE A 221 -5.97 4.39 -3.85
N GLY A 222 -4.98 5.04 -4.49
CA GLY A 222 -5.18 5.84 -5.68
C GLY A 222 -4.39 5.33 -6.88
N LEU A 223 -4.94 5.56 -8.09
CA LEU A 223 -4.27 5.34 -9.38
C LEU A 223 -4.20 6.68 -10.11
N GLN A 224 -2.98 7.09 -10.49
CA GLN A 224 -2.72 8.43 -11.02
C GLN A 224 -3.13 8.56 -12.49
N ASP A 225 -3.77 9.69 -12.78
CA ASP A 225 -3.87 10.30 -14.09
C ASP A 225 -2.77 11.37 -14.23
N HIS A 226 -1.73 11.06 -15.00
CA HIS A 226 -0.67 12.02 -15.36
C HIS A 226 -0.80 12.55 -16.79
N GLY A 227 -1.87 12.18 -17.50
CA GLY A 227 -2.10 12.58 -18.89
C GLY A 227 -1.69 11.53 -19.92
N ASP A 228 -1.24 10.38 -19.49
CA ASP A 228 -0.76 9.30 -20.35
C ASP A 228 -1.61 8.04 -20.22
N GLN A 229 -1.55 7.18 -21.24
CA GLN A 229 -2.23 5.90 -21.20
C GLN A 229 -1.50 4.93 -20.27
N VAL A 230 -2.25 4.39 -19.33
CA VAL A 230 -1.82 3.33 -18.40
C VAL A 230 -2.90 2.26 -18.28
N SER A 231 -2.48 1.04 -17.98
CA SER A 231 -3.38 -0.09 -17.73
C SER A 231 -3.03 -0.75 -16.40
N TYR A 232 -4.07 -1.12 -15.61
CA TYR A 232 -3.94 -1.85 -14.35
C TYR A 232 -4.83 -3.08 -14.34
N ARG A 233 -4.36 -4.18 -13.74
CA ARG A 233 -5.16 -5.41 -13.58
C ARG A 233 -4.73 -6.21 -12.35
N ASN A 234 -5.51 -7.24 -12.01
CA ASN A 234 -5.21 -8.18 -10.92
C ASN A 234 -4.96 -7.45 -9.59
N ILE A 235 -5.79 -6.43 -9.30
CA ILE A 235 -5.62 -5.59 -8.12
C ILE A 235 -6.25 -6.29 -6.92
N LYS A 236 -5.46 -6.62 -5.93
CA LYS A 236 -5.89 -7.27 -4.69
C LYS A 236 -5.11 -6.74 -3.50
N ILE A 237 -5.74 -6.75 -2.33
CA ILE A 237 -5.14 -6.28 -1.08
C ILE A 237 -5.30 -7.33 0.01
N LYS A 238 -4.29 -7.44 0.87
CA LYS A 238 -4.30 -8.30 2.04
C LYS A 238 -4.05 -7.44 3.27
N PRO A 239 -5.01 -7.30 4.21
CA PRO A 239 -4.77 -6.67 5.50
C PRO A 239 -3.65 -7.38 6.28
N LEU A 240 -2.84 -6.60 7.01
CA LEU A 240 -1.80 -7.10 7.90
C LEU A 240 -2.24 -7.01 9.36
#